data_8a6316aed6bf845d6a6bc3d86f284bf6
#
_entry.id   8a6316aed6bf845d6a6bc3d86f284bf6
#
_cell.length_a   1.000
_cell.length_b   1.000
_cell.length_c   1.000
_cell.angle_alpha   90.00
_cell.angle_beta   90.00
_cell.angle_gamma   90.00
#
_symmetry.space_group_name_H-M   'P 1'
#
loop_
_entity.id
_entity.type
_entity.pdbx_description
1 polymer ?
#
loop_
_entity_poly.entity_id
_entity_poly.type
_entity_poly.pdbx_seq_one_letter_code
_entity_poly.pdbx_strand_id
1 'polypeptide(L)'
;MAGATSDGLITLELHGFLADRLSELGRRRGTRTIVSVPIDPEASVATLLTGLVAADARYGLLFELEARRLPEHVEAVLNDRVLDLQGGLDAPLHAGDVLAFLPAHAGGATLAV
;
A
#
# COMPACT_ATOMS: atom_id res chain seq x y z
N MET A 1 5.76 2.84 28.26
CA MET A 1 5.63 2.50 27.63
C MET A 1 5.81 2.74 26.58
N ALA A 2 6.36 2.86 26.91
CA ALA A 2 6.71 3.10 25.73
C ALA A 2 6.27 2.39 24.67
N GLY A 3 6.32 1.32 24.79
CA GLY A 3 5.90 0.54 23.73
C GLY A 3 4.76 1.11 23.00
N ALA A 4 3.95 1.74 23.71
CA ALA A 4 2.75 2.25 23.12
C ALA A 4 3.02 3.16 21.94
N THR A 5 4.13 3.87 22.01
CA THR A 5 4.40 4.82 20.95
C THR A 5 4.79 4.15 19.66
N SER A 6 5.29 2.93 19.74
CA SER A 6 5.68 2.23 18.55
C SER A 6 4.52 1.50 17.91
N ASP A 7 3.33 1.65 18.48
CA ASP A 7 2.21 0.87 18.05
C ASP A 7 1.40 1.52 16.96
N GLY A 8 2.00 2.44 16.23
CA GLY A 8 1.30 3.00 15.10
C GLY A 8 1.01 1.91 14.09
N LEU A 9 -0.23 1.83 13.70
CA LEU A 9 -0.66 0.90 12.67
C LEU A 9 -1.30 1.67 11.54
N ILE A 10 -1.07 1.20 10.34
CA ILE A 10 -1.85 1.68 9.21
C ILE A 10 -2.59 0.51 8.61
N THR A 11 -3.56 0.82 7.79
CA THR A 11 -4.34 -0.18 7.09
C THR A 11 -3.96 -0.17 5.63
N LEU A 12 -3.64 -1.34 5.09
CA LEU A 12 -3.52 -1.50 3.64
C LEU A 12 -4.84 -2.04 3.13
N GLU A 13 -5.36 -1.44 2.07
CA GLU A 13 -6.54 -1.96 1.40
C GLU A 13 -6.14 -2.41 0.02
N LEU A 14 -6.35 -3.68 -0.27
CA LEU A 14 -5.99 -4.25 -1.55
C LEU A 14 -7.26 -4.51 -2.33
N HIS A 15 -7.32 -4.00 -3.57
CA HIS A 15 -8.52 -4.06 -4.38
C HIS A 15 -8.30 -4.88 -5.64
N GLY A 16 -9.39 -5.39 -6.22
CA GLY A 16 -9.33 -6.08 -7.48
C GLY A 16 -8.48 -7.34 -7.42
N PHE A 17 -7.68 -7.58 -8.44
CA PHE A 17 -6.86 -8.78 -8.46
C PHE A 17 -5.83 -8.79 -7.33
N LEU A 18 -5.47 -7.60 -6.83
CA LEU A 18 -4.53 -7.54 -5.70
C LEU A 18 -5.16 -8.15 -4.45
N ALA A 19 -6.46 -7.93 -4.26
CA ALA A 19 -7.15 -8.51 -3.12
C ALA A 19 -7.13 -10.03 -3.20
N ASP A 20 -7.28 -10.57 -4.40
CA ASP A 20 -7.29 -12.02 -4.57
C ASP A 20 -5.90 -12.62 -4.43
N ARG A 21 -4.91 -11.99 -5.08
CA ARG A 21 -3.56 -12.52 -5.07
C ARG A 21 -2.92 -12.47 -3.70
N LEU A 22 -3.29 -11.49 -2.90
CA LEU A 22 -2.69 -11.26 -1.59
C LEU A 22 -3.67 -11.54 -0.46
N SER A 23 -4.70 -12.35 -0.73
CA SER A 23 -5.76 -12.58 0.25
C SER A 23 -5.25 -13.21 1.54
N GLU A 24 -4.18 -13.98 1.47
CA GLU A 24 -3.67 -14.65 2.66
C GLU A 24 -2.87 -13.73 3.57
N LEU A 25 -2.57 -12.52 3.11
CA LEU A 25 -1.82 -11.58 3.94
C LEU A 25 -2.71 -10.81 4.90
N GLY A 26 -4.02 -10.88 4.74
CA GLY A 26 -4.91 -10.12 5.58
C GLY A 26 -6.29 -10.73 5.67
N ARG A 27 -7.28 -9.89 5.88
CA ARG A 27 -8.66 -10.33 6.05
C ARG A 27 -9.49 -9.86 4.88
N ARG A 28 -10.28 -10.78 4.34
CA ARG A 28 -11.15 -10.45 3.23
C ARG A 28 -12.37 -9.70 3.74
N ARG A 29 -12.67 -8.59 3.09
CA ARG A 29 -13.85 -7.79 3.41
C ARG A 29 -14.53 -7.42 2.09
N GLY A 30 -15.52 -8.21 1.70
CA GLY A 30 -16.15 -7.99 0.41
C GLY A 30 -15.17 -8.24 -0.71
N THR A 31 -14.94 -7.24 -1.54
CA THR A 31 -14.02 -7.35 -2.66
C THR A 31 -12.61 -6.88 -2.30
N ARG A 32 -12.35 -6.57 -1.04
CA ARG A 32 -11.06 -6.06 -0.62
C ARG A 32 -10.38 -7.01 0.34
N THR A 33 -9.06 -6.94 0.40
CA THR A 33 -8.29 -7.58 1.45
C THR A 33 -7.69 -6.48 2.30
N ILE A 34 -7.87 -6.58 3.59
CA ILE A 34 -7.43 -5.57 4.56
C ILE A 34 -6.26 -6.13 5.36
N VAL A 35 -5.17 -5.40 5.39
CA VAL A 35 -3.98 -5.80 6.13
C VAL A 35 -3.61 -4.68 7.08
N SER A 36 -3.44 -5.01 8.37
CA SER A 36 -2.97 -4.05 9.35
C SER A 36 -1.47 -4.24 9.51
N VAL A 37 -0.71 -3.17 9.34
CA VAL A 37 0.74 -3.26 9.43
C VAL A 37 1.28 -2.18 10.37
N PRO A 38 2.31 -2.51 11.15
CA PRO A 38 2.93 -1.49 12.01
C PRO A 38 3.83 -0.59 11.18
N ILE A 39 3.96 0.64 11.64
CA ILE A 39 4.87 1.58 11.01
C ILE A 39 5.77 2.20 12.06
N ASP A 40 6.95 2.60 11.63
CA ASP A 40 7.85 3.39 12.46
C ASP A 40 7.38 4.83 12.46
N PRO A 41 7.74 5.61 13.49
CA PRO A 41 7.24 6.97 13.61
C PRO A 41 7.57 7.89 12.44
N GLU A 42 8.65 7.61 11.74
CA GLU A 42 9.04 8.47 10.62
C GLU A 42 8.97 7.77 9.28
N ALA A 43 8.12 6.76 9.20
CA ALA A 43 8.04 5.99 7.97
C ALA A 43 7.45 6.81 6.84
N SER A 44 7.98 6.58 5.64
CA SER A 44 7.36 7.05 4.42
C SER A 44 6.72 5.85 3.73
N VAL A 45 5.97 6.11 2.67
CA VAL A 45 5.39 5.03 1.90
C VAL A 45 6.51 4.11 1.39
N ALA A 46 7.60 4.69 0.89
CA ALA A 46 8.70 3.89 0.35
C ALA A 46 9.35 3.03 1.42
N THR A 47 9.59 3.57 2.62
CA THR A 47 10.23 2.76 3.65
C THR A 47 9.31 1.65 4.13
N LEU A 48 8.00 1.92 4.20
CA LEU A 48 7.07 0.87 4.56
C LEU A 48 7.07 -0.24 3.52
N LEU A 49 6.95 0.12 2.24
CA LEU A 49 6.88 -0.90 1.20
C LEU A 49 8.17 -1.69 1.09
N THR A 50 9.30 -1.02 1.24
CA THR A 50 10.59 -1.72 1.25
C THR A 50 10.62 -2.78 2.34
N GLY A 51 10.18 -2.41 3.54
CA GLY A 51 10.16 -3.35 4.65
C GLY A 51 9.19 -4.51 4.42
N LEU A 52 8.04 -4.22 3.83
CA LEU A 52 7.07 -5.27 3.57
C LEU A 52 7.60 -6.29 2.55
N VAL A 53 8.20 -5.81 1.47
CA VAL A 53 8.76 -6.73 0.47
C VAL A 53 9.89 -7.56 1.08
N ALA A 54 10.70 -6.94 1.93
CA ALA A 54 11.78 -7.68 2.58
C ALA A 54 11.25 -8.76 3.51
N ALA A 55 10.13 -8.49 4.16
CA ALA A 55 9.55 -9.46 5.09
C ALA A 55 8.78 -10.55 4.36
N ASP A 56 8.17 -10.23 3.24
CA ASP A 56 7.35 -11.20 2.51
C ASP A 56 7.36 -10.81 1.04
N ALA A 57 7.98 -11.64 0.22
CA ALA A 57 8.16 -11.34 -1.19
C ALA A 57 6.84 -11.14 -1.94
N ARG A 58 5.72 -11.63 -1.41
CA ARG A 58 4.44 -11.45 -2.07
C ARG A 58 4.07 -9.99 -2.20
N TYR A 59 4.57 -9.13 -1.32
CA TYR A 59 4.34 -7.69 -1.43
C TYR A 59 5.01 -7.09 -2.67
N GLY A 60 5.83 -7.87 -3.37
CA GLY A 60 6.41 -7.40 -4.63
C GLY A 60 5.36 -7.07 -5.68
N LEU A 61 4.13 -7.56 -5.52
CA LEU A 61 3.05 -7.14 -6.41
C LEU A 61 2.72 -5.66 -6.25
N LEU A 62 3.07 -5.06 -5.13
CA LEU A 62 2.73 -3.68 -4.82
C LEU A 62 3.89 -2.72 -5.03
N PHE A 63 5.12 -3.22 -5.06
CA PHE A 63 6.27 -2.33 -5.05
C PHE A 63 7.46 -3.03 -5.69
N GLU A 64 8.04 -2.39 -6.71
CA GLU A 64 9.24 -2.89 -7.35
C GLU A 64 10.44 -2.38 -6.60
N LEU A 65 11.05 -3.26 -5.81
CA LEU A 65 12.08 -2.87 -4.87
C LEU A 65 13.28 -2.24 -5.55
N GLU A 66 13.76 -2.85 -6.62
CA GLU A 66 14.97 -2.36 -7.27
C GLU A 66 14.73 -1.04 -8.00
N ALA A 67 13.58 -0.90 -8.61
CA ALA A 67 13.26 0.32 -9.32
C ALA A 67 12.70 1.40 -8.40
N ARG A 68 12.37 1.03 -7.17
CA ARG A 68 11.80 1.91 -6.16
C ARG A 68 10.59 2.65 -6.70
N ARG A 69 9.63 1.88 -7.18
CA ARG A 69 8.41 2.46 -7.74
C ARG A 69 7.29 1.45 -7.66
N LEU A 70 6.07 1.94 -7.82
CA LEU A 70 4.93 1.06 -7.95
C LEU A 70 4.95 0.43 -9.33
N PRO A 71 4.51 -0.83 -9.45
CA PRO A 71 4.35 -1.42 -10.78
C PRO A 71 3.36 -0.63 -11.60
N GLU A 72 3.48 -0.71 -12.93
CA GLU A 72 2.63 0.08 -13.82
C GLU A 72 1.15 -0.19 -13.64
N HIS A 73 0.82 -1.39 -13.24
CA HIS A 73 -0.58 -1.79 -13.13
C HIS A 73 -1.15 -1.56 -11.73
N VAL A 74 -0.44 -0.81 -10.90
CA VAL A 74 -0.87 -0.55 -9.53
C VAL A 74 -0.89 0.94 -9.27
N GLU A 75 -1.97 1.39 -8.66
CA GLU A 75 -2.08 2.78 -8.23
C GLU A 75 -2.32 2.81 -6.73
N ALA A 76 -1.78 3.81 -6.06
CA ALA A 76 -1.93 3.93 -4.62
C ALA A 76 -2.70 5.19 -4.26
N VAL A 77 -3.54 5.05 -3.23
CA VAL A 77 -4.37 6.14 -2.73
C VAL A 77 -4.14 6.19 -1.22
N LEU A 78 -3.76 7.34 -0.71
CA LEU A 78 -3.51 7.52 0.71
C LEU A 78 -4.62 8.40 1.28
N ASN A 79 -5.41 7.81 2.17
CA ASN A 79 -6.52 8.50 2.82
C ASN A 79 -7.44 9.15 1.78
N ASP A 80 -7.83 8.36 0.77
CA ASP A 80 -8.78 8.75 -0.26
C ASP A 80 -8.26 9.78 -1.25
N ARG A 81 -6.94 10.01 -1.27
CA ARG A 81 -6.34 10.96 -2.22
C ARG A 81 -5.20 10.28 -2.94
N VAL A 82 -5.12 10.54 -4.22
CA VAL A 82 -4.08 9.92 -5.05
C VAL A 82 -2.71 10.21 -4.45
N LEU A 83 -1.91 9.16 -4.29
CA LEU A 83 -0.63 9.27 -3.61
C LEU A 83 0.30 10.26 -4.31
N ASP A 84 0.32 10.26 -5.63
CA ASP A 84 1.21 11.14 -6.38
C ASP A 84 0.97 12.62 -6.07
N LEU A 85 -0.23 12.97 -5.66
CA LEU A 85 -0.56 14.35 -5.32
C LEU A 85 -0.14 14.72 -3.91
N GLN A 86 0.40 13.77 -3.17
CA GLN A 86 0.75 13.96 -1.76
C GLN A 86 2.23 13.73 -1.51
N GLY A 87 3.04 13.74 -2.55
CA GLY A 87 4.47 13.50 -2.40
C GLY A 87 4.91 12.13 -2.88
N GLY A 88 3.99 11.31 -3.37
CA GLY A 88 4.35 10.01 -3.91
C GLY A 88 4.94 9.10 -2.85
N LEU A 89 5.99 8.39 -3.22
CA LEU A 89 6.62 7.43 -2.31
C LEU A 89 7.29 8.08 -1.11
N ASP A 90 7.55 9.37 -1.17
CA ASP A 90 8.13 10.08 -0.04
C ASP A 90 7.09 10.60 0.94
N ALA A 91 5.81 10.38 0.66
CA ALA A 91 4.76 10.84 1.55
C ALA A 91 4.92 10.22 2.93
N PRO A 92 4.82 11.01 3.99
CA PRO A 92 4.91 10.45 5.34
C PRO A 92 3.66 9.68 5.70
N LEU A 93 3.84 8.69 6.55
CA LEU A 93 2.73 7.89 7.06
C LEU A 93 2.55 8.14 8.54
N HIS A 94 1.30 8.12 8.96
CA HIS A 94 0.95 8.34 10.36
C HIS A 94 0.01 7.24 10.82
N ALA A 95 0.02 6.98 12.10
CA ALA A 95 -0.88 5.97 12.67
C ALA A 95 -2.33 6.27 12.25
N GLY A 96 -3.03 5.25 11.85
CA GLY A 96 -4.41 5.40 11.42
C GLY A 96 -4.61 5.65 9.94
N ASP A 97 -3.52 5.90 9.21
CA ASP A 97 -3.65 6.11 7.77
C ASP A 97 -4.15 4.87 7.07
N VAL A 98 -4.80 5.08 5.94
CA VAL A 98 -5.26 4.00 5.07
C VAL A 98 -4.57 4.17 3.72
N LEU A 99 -3.80 3.16 3.34
CA LEU A 99 -3.10 3.14 2.07
C LEU A 99 -3.72 2.07 1.19
N ALA A 100 -4.43 2.51 0.17
CA ALA A 100 -5.15 1.60 -0.72
C ALA A 100 -4.36 1.38 -2.00
N PHE A 101 -4.38 0.15 -2.48
CA PHE A 101 -3.75 -0.22 -3.75
C PHE A 101 -4.83 -0.74 -4.67
N LEU A 102 -4.89 -0.15 -5.87
CA LEU A 102 -5.90 -0.48 -6.85
C LEU A 102 -5.24 -0.88 -8.15
N PRO A 103 -5.88 -1.75 -8.93
CA PRO A 103 -5.40 -1.98 -10.28
C PRO A 103 -5.47 -0.68 -11.07
N ALA A 104 -4.38 -0.36 -11.75
CA ALA A 104 -4.35 0.78 -12.64
C ALA A 104 -4.49 0.26 -14.06
N HIS A 105 -5.32 0.91 -14.84
CA HIS A 105 -5.52 0.51 -16.20
C HIS A 105 -4.76 1.47 -17.11
N ALA A 106 -3.63 1.01 -17.57
CA ALA A 106 -2.85 1.85 -18.46
C ALA A 106 -3.71 2.24 -19.65
N GLY A 107 -3.90 3.51 -19.79
CA GLY A 107 -4.72 3.96 -20.87
C GLY A 107 -6.17 3.56 -20.70
N GLY A 108 -6.46 3.11 -19.72
CA GLY A 108 -7.81 2.70 -19.50
C GLY A 108 -8.77 3.80 -19.52
N ALA A 109 -7.81 3.48 -19.74
CA ALA A 109 -8.26 3.90 -19.83
C ALA A 109 -8.93 4.13 -20.37
N THR A 110 -8.65 3.89 -20.55
CA THR A 110 -9.09 4.06 -20.99
C THR A 110 -10.04 4.15 -21.22
N LEU A 111 -9.83 4.17 -21.12
CA LEU A 111 -10.55 4.32 -21.22
C LEU A 111 -11.35 4.50 -21.62
N ALA A 112 -11.21 4.43 -21.78
CA ALA A 112 -11.89 4.58 -21.99
C ALA A 112 -12.49 4.67 -22.52
N VAL A 113 -12.16 4.67 -22.80
CA VAL A 113 -12.75 4.82 -23.16
C VAL A 113 -13.35 4.97 -23.42
#